data_4c4027f198db3ea9f721225069059e0c
#
_entry.id   4c4027f198db3ea9f721225069059e0c
#
_cell.length_a   1.000
_cell.length_b   1.000
_cell.length_c   1.000
_cell.angle_alpha   90.00
_cell.angle_beta   90.00
_cell.angle_gamma   90.00
#
_symmetry.space_group_name_H-M   'P 1'
#
loop_
_entity.id
_entity.type
_entity.pdbx_description
1 polymer ?
#
loop_
_entity_poly.entity_id
_entity_poly.type
_entity_poly.pdbx_seq_one_letter_code
_entity_poly.pdbx_strand_id
1 'polypeptide(L)' 'MNIEILRVSKKDSLEEVEGLVPAKCAIGFYRVKIRIQGFKLIDSECECGQKICPHAIKLQMTYIRMRSSS' A
#
# COMPACT_ATOMS: atom_id res chain seq x y z
N MET A 1 -6.78 -11.74 6.91
CA MET A 1 -6.69 -10.75 5.81
C MET A 1 -5.26 -10.73 5.30
N ASN A 2 -5.08 -11.08 4.06
CA ASN A 2 -3.75 -11.25 3.51
C ASN A 2 -3.45 -10.19 2.47
N ILE A 3 -2.78 -9.14 2.90
CA ILE A 3 -2.26 -8.14 1.98
C ILE A 3 -0.89 -8.63 1.52
N GLU A 4 -0.72 -8.72 0.21
CA GLU A 4 0.52 -9.17 -0.37
C GLU A 4 1.30 -7.99 -0.92
N ILE A 5 2.54 -7.85 -0.46
CA ILE A 5 3.41 -6.79 -0.96
C ILE A 5 4.21 -7.36 -2.13
N LEU A 6 4.00 -6.77 -3.31
CA LEU A 6 4.61 -7.25 -4.54
C LEU A 6 5.97 -6.63 -4.77
N ARG A 7 6.12 -5.35 -4.43
CA ARG A 7 7.33 -4.62 -4.77
C ARG A 7 7.54 -3.47 -3.80
N VAL A 8 8.77 -3.27 -3.42
CA VAL A 8 9.16 -2.12 -2.61
C VAL A 8 10.38 -1.48 -3.26
N SER A 9 10.30 -0.17 -3.49
CA SER A 9 11.40 0.58 -4.06
C SER A 9 11.70 1.77 -3.16
N LYS A 10 12.97 1.95 -2.82
CA LYS A 10 13.42 3.09 -2.03
C LYS A 10 14.28 3.99 -2.89
N LYS A 11 13.93 5.26 -2.90
CA LYS A 11 14.68 6.24 -3.66
C LYS A 11 14.77 7.52 -2.83
N ASP A 12 15.99 7.89 -2.46
CA ASP A 12 16.24 8.99 -1.54
C ASP A 12 15.49 8.76 -0.22
N SER A 13 14.64 9.66 0.20
CA SER A 13 13.83 9.49 1.40
C SER A 13 12.42 8.97 1.08
N LEU A 14 12.18 8.58 -0.17
CA LEU A 14 10.86 8.17 -0.62
C LEU A 14 10.81 6.66 -0.79
N GLU A 15 9.77 6.05 -0.26
CA GLU A 15 9.52 4.63 -0.40
C GLU A 15 8.27 4.42 -1.24
N GLU A 16 8.38 3.59 -2.28
CA GLU A 16 7.27 3.26 -3.16
C GLU A 16 6.92 1.80 -2.96
N VAL A 17 5.69 1.53 -2.59
CA VAL A 17 5.22 0.18 -2.28
C VAL A 17 4.07 -0.18 -3.19
N GLU A 18 4.15 -1.35 -3.79
CA GLU A 18 3.09 -1.90 -4.60
C GLU A 18 2.62 -3.21 -4.00
N GLY A 19 1.32 -3.38 -3.85
CA GLY A 19 0.78 -4.58 -3.25
C GLY A 19 -0.62 -4.90 -3.71
N LEU A 20 -1.09 -6.07 -3.29
CA LEU A 20 -2.44 -6.52 -3.56
C LEU A 20 -3.22 -6.51 -2.26
N VAL A 21 -4.38 -5.86 -2.29
CA VAL A 21 -5.27 -5.76 -1.13
C VAL A 21 -6.59 -6.45 -1.48
N PRO A 22 -7.10 -7.34 -0.61
CA PRO A 22 -8.35 -8.03 -0.89
C PRO A 22 -9.51 -7.04 -1.07
N ALA A 23 -10.28 -7.26 -2.12
CA ALA A 23 -11.46 -6.46 -2.39
C ALA A 23 -12.59 -6.87 -1.45
N LYS A 24 -13.25 -5.87 -0.84
CA LYS A 24 -14.32 -6.13 0.12
C LYS A 24 -15.60 -6.62 -0.56
N CYS A 25 -15.91 -6.01 -1.69
CA CYS A 25 -17.19 -6.24 -2.35
C CYS A 25 -17.06 -6.95 -3.68
N ALA A 26 -15.87 -7.45 -4.01
CA ALA A 26 -15.62 -8.12 -5.26
C ALA A 26 -14.72 -9.31 -5.03
N ILE A 27 -14.80 -10.27 -5.93
CA ILE A 27 -13.90 -11.41 -5.91
C ILE A 27 -12.57 -10.96 -6.49
N GLY A 28 -11.48 -11.13 -5.72
CA GLY A 28 -10.16 -10.80 -6.20
C GLY A 28 -9.46 -9.74 -5.34
N PHE A 29 -8.48 -9.08 -5.95
CA PHE A 29 -7.63 -8.14 -5.26
C PHE A 29 -7.51 -6.86 -6.07
N TYR A 30 -7.36 -5.74 -5.37
CA TYR A 30 -7.02 -4.48 -6.00
C TYR A 30 -5.51 -4.29 -5.95
N ARG A 31 -4.94 -3.86 -7.07
CA ARG A 31 -3.54 -3.46 -7.09
C ARG A 31 -3.44 -2.04 -6.57
N VAL A 32 -2.65 -1.87 -5.53
CA VAL A 32 -2.49 -0.58 -4.86
C VAL A 32 -1.03 -0.20 -4.87
N LYS A 33 -0.77 1.05 -5.22
CA LYS A 33 0.57 1.61 -5.19
C LYS A 33 0.56 2.83 -4.29
N ILE A 34 1.50 2.89 -3.35
CA ILE A 34 1.59 4.00 -2.42
C ILE A 34 3.01 4.55 -2.39
N ARG A 35 3.11 5.82 -2.04
CA ARG A 35 4.39 6.48 -1.82
C ARG A 35 4.41 7.03 -0.41
N ILE A 36 5.44 6.66 0.32
CA ILE A 36 5.59 7.02 1.73
C ILE A 36 6.89 7.77 1.90
N GLN A 37 6.82 8.87 2.65
CA GLN A 37 8.01 9.62 3.06
C GLN A 37 8.11 9.53 4.57
N GLY A 38 9.10 8.76 5.07
CA GLY A 38 9.18 8.46 6.49
C GLY A 38 8.04 7.57 6.92
N PHE A 39 7.08 8.12 7.65
CA PHE A 39 5.87 7.42 8.05
C PHE A 39 4.63 8.04 7.45
N LYS A 40 4.79 9.00 6.56
CA LYS A 40 3.68 9.77 6.02
C LYS A 40 3.35 9.29 4.61
N LEU A 41 2.08 9.01 4.37
CA LEU A 41 1.59 8.67 3.04
C LEU A 41 1.44 9.97 2.24
N ILE A 42 2.24 10.10 1.18
CA ILE A 42 2.21 11.32 0.36
C ILE A 42 1.47 11.12 -0.96
N ASP A 43 1.34 9.87 -1.41
CA ASP A 43 0.63 9.61 -2.64
C ASP A 43 0.12 8.18 -2.61
N SER A 44 -1.00 7.95 -3.29
CA SER A 44 -1.58 6.63 -3.37
C SER A 44 -2.33 6.46 -4.68
N GLU A 45 -2.34 5.23 -5.17
CA GLU A 45 -3.03 4.87 -6.39
C GLU A 45 -3.67 3.52 -6.20
N CYS A 46 -4.97 3.44 -6.46
CA CYS A 46 -5.73 2.22 -6.25
C CYS A 46 -6.67 2.00 -7.42
N GLU A 47 -6.85 0.74 -7.78
CA GLU A 47 -7.73 0.38 -8.91
C GLU A 47 -9.19 0.68 -8.64
N CYS A 48 -9.56 0.93 -7.38
CA CYS A 48 -10.94 1.29 -7.05
C CYS A 48 -11.31 2.70 -7.52
N GLY A 49 -10.36 3.49 -7.97
CA GLY A 49 -10.61 4.79 -8.54
C GLY A 49 -10.64 5.94 -7.56
N GLN A 50 -10.49 5.68 -6.29
CA GLN A 50 -10.45 6.73 -5.27
C GLN A 50 -9.03 7.17 -5.01
N LYS A 51 -8.83 8.47 -4.81
CA LYS A 51 -7.50 9.02 -4.57
C LYS A 51 -6.88 8.51 -3.28
N ILE A 52 -7.64 8.58 -2.19
CA ILE A 52 -7.21 8.04 -0.91
C ILE A 52 -8.26 7.03 -0.49
N CYS A 53 -8.00 5.78 -0.74
CA CYS A 53 -8.96 4.74 -0.43
C CYS A 53 -8.49 3.95 0.80
N PRO A 54 -9.43 3.27 1.48
CA PRO A 54 -9.06 2.45 2.64
C PRO A 54 -8.03 1.39 2.32
N HIS A 55 -8.00 0.92 1.08
CA HIS A 55 -7.03 -0.09 0.65
C HIS A 55 -5.60 0.43 0.73
N ALA A 56 -5.39 1.68 0.33
CA ALA A 56 -4.07 2.28 0.39
C ALA A 56 -3.60 2.45 1.83
N ILE A 57 -4.51 2.85 2.71
CA ILE A 57 -4.18 3.01 4.13
C ILE A 57 -3.83 1.66 4.74
N LYS A 58 -4.57 0.62 4.40
CA LYS A 58 -4.28 -0.72 4.90
C LYS A 58 -2.91 -1.21 4.42
N LEU A 59 -2.59 -0.96 3.17
CA LEU A 59 -1.29 -1.33 2.63
C LEU A 59 -0.17 -0.58 3.34
N GLN A 60 -0.36 0.70 3.58
CA GLN A 60 0.62 1.51 4.30
C GLN A 60 0.87 0.96 5.71
N MET A 61 -0.20 0.68 6.43
CA MET A 61 -0.09 0.16 7.78
C MET A 61 0.60 -1.20 7.80
N THR A 62 0.26 -2.06 6.86
CA THR A 62 0.87 -3.38 6.76
C THR A 62 2.36 -3.25 6.48
N TYR A 63 2.74 -2.38 5.56
CA TYR A 63 4.14 -2.18 5.21
C TYR A 63 4.94 -1.63 6.39
N ILE A 64 4.41 -0.64 7.09
CA ILE A 64 5.10 -0.04 8.23
C ILE A 64 5.26 -1.08 9.34
N ARG A 65 4.24 -1.88 9.57
CA ARG A 65 4.30 -2.95 10.56
C ARG A 65 5.38 -3.97 10.22
N MET A 66 5.45 -4.38 8.96
CA MET A 66 6.48 -5.32 8.51
C MET A 66 7.87 -4.73 8.68
N ARG A 67 8.04 -3.47 8.37
CA ARG A 67 9.32 -2.79 8.49
C ARG A 67 9.75 -2.68 9.96
N SER A 68 8.79 -2.46 10.85
CA SER A 68 9.09 -2.30 12.28
C SER A 68 9.40 -3.61 12.97
N SER A 69 8.85 -4.71 12.49
CA SER A 69 9.01 -6.00 13.15
C SER A 69 10.25 -6.78 12.69
N SER A 70 10.99 -6.24 11.75
CA SER A 70 12.23 -6.92 11.31
C SER A 70 13.49 -6.42 12.09
#